data_f470ca7a70ba1fe0c935add98d3d361f
#
_entry.id   f470ca7a70ba1fe0c935add98d3d361f
#
_cell.length_a   1.000
_cell.length_b   1.000
_cell.length_c   1.000
_cell.angle_alpha   90.00
_cell.angle_beta   90.00
_cell.angle_gamma   90.00
#
_symmetry.space_group_name_H-M   'P 1'
#
loop_
_entity.id
_entity.type
_entity.pdbx_description
1 polymer ?
#
loop_
_entity_poly.entity_id
_entity_poly.type
_entity_poly.pdbx_seq_one_letter_code
_entity_poly.pdbx_strand_id
1 'polypeptide(L)'
;MVILPATTGQMGVLPGHVPTIAELKPGVLSVHEGGQVKSQYFVSSGFAFVHANSVTDVVAIEAVPLDRFDPEEVKKGLTDCTQKLNAATTDLERAQAQIGIEVHSALASALGV
;
A
#
# COMPACT_ATOMS: atom_id res chain seq x y z
N MET A 1 -16.49 -3.41 6.24
CA MET A 1 -15.90 -3.23 4.90
C MET A 1 -14.41 -2.99 5.01
N VAL A 2 -13.66 -3.57 4.12
CA VAL A 2 -12.23 -3.33 3.98
C VAL A 2 -11.97 -2.73 2.60
N ILE A 3 -11.22 -1.64 2.52
CA ILE A 3 -10.80 -1.05 1.26
C ILE A 3 -9.33 -1.39 1.03
N LEU A 4 -9.03 -2.00 -0.11
CA LEU A 4 -7.71 -2.52 -0.47
C LEU A 4 -7.09 -1.75 -1.64
N PRO A 5 -5.77 -1.49 -1.63
CA PRO A 5 -5.07 -0.89 -2.76
C PRO A 5 -4.69 -1.97 -3.80
N ALA A 6 -5.67 -2.43 -4.59
CA ALA A 6 -5.42 -3.41 -5.64
C ALA A 6 -4.73 -2.77 -6.85
N THR A 7 -4.03 -3.57 -7.65
CA THR A 7 -3.33 -3.08 -8.85
C THR A 7 -4.28 -2.49 -9.89
N THR A 8 -5.55 -2.92 -9.87
CA THR A 8 -6.60 -2.39 -10.76
C THR A 8 -7.28 -1.14 -10.22
N GLY A 9 -6.93 -0.68 -9.03
CA GLY A 9 -7.55 0.44 -8.32
C GLY A 9 -8.02 0.03 -6.94
N GLN A 10 -8.65 0.95 -6.21
CA GLN A 10 -9.19 0.64 -4.90
C GLN A 10 -10.31 -0.39 -5.00
N MET A 11 -10.30 -1.36 -4.11
CA MET A 11 -11.27 -2.44 -4.06
C MET A 11 -11.93 -2.47 -2.68
N GLY A 12 -13.26 -2.34 -2.65
CA GLY A 12 -14.06 -2.48 -1.42
C GLY A 12 -14.51 -3.92 -1.22
N VAL A 13 -14.29 -4.45 -0.02
CA VAL A 13 -14.72 -5.80 0.35
C VAL A 13 -15.76 -5.71 1.47
N LEU A 14 -16.98 -6.12 1.14
CA LEU A 14 -18.10 -6.19 2.07
C LEU A 14 -18.31 -7.64 2.53
N PRO A 15 -18.98 -7.86 3.67
CA PRO A 15 -19.41 -9.21 4.05
C PRO A 15 -20.23 -9.84 2.92
N GLY A 16 -19.94 -11.10 2.61
CA GLY A 16 -20.60 -11.80 1.50
C GLY A 16 -20.04 -11.49 0.11
N HIS A 17 -18.90 -10.80 0.03
CA HIS A 17 -18.23 -10.54 -1.24
C HIS A 17 -17.90 -11.86 -1.95
N VAL A 18 -17.98 -11.85 -3.29
CA VAL A 18 -17.61 -13.00 -4.12
C VAL A 18 -16.15 -13.39 -3.86
N PRO A 19 -15.84 -14.69 -3.71
CA PRO A 19 -14.46 -15.14 -3.52
C PRO A 19 -13.56 -14.58 -4.61
N THR A 20 -12.44 -13.96 -4.21
CA THR A 20 -11.57 -13.23 -5.13
C THR A 20 -10.13 -13.30 -4.63
N ILE A 21 -9.18 -13.31 -5.56
CA ILE A 21 -7.75 -13.11 -5.28
C ILE A 21 -7.36 -11.80 -5.97
N ALA A 22 -6.82 -10.86 -5.19
CA ALA A 22 -6.39 -9.56 -5.72
C ALA A 22 -4.92 -9.32 -5.39
N GLU A 23 -4.17 -8.85 -6.39
CA GLU A 23 -2.81 -8.37 -6.20
C GLU A 23 -2.85 -6.94 -5.68
N LEU A 24 -2.04 -6.65 -4.65
CA LEU A 24 -1.99 -5.34 -4.01
C LEU A 24 -0.77 -4.55 -4.48
N LYS A 25 -0.97 -3.25 -4.69
CA LYS A 25 0.11 -2.29 -4.91
C LYS A 25 0.41 -1.52 -3.63
N PRO A 26 1.54 -0.80 -3.52
CA PRO A 26 1.79 0.07 -2.37
C PRO A 26 0.66 1.06 -2.16
N GLY A 27 0.11 1.09 -0.96
CA GLY A 27 -1.00 1.97 -0.63
C GLY A 27 -1.58 1.70 0.75
N VAL A 28 -2.76 2.25 1.01
CA VAL A 28 -3.43 2.18 2.30
C VAL A 28 -4.54 1.14 2.27
N LEU A 29 -4.48 0.22 3.23
CA LEU A 29 -5.57 -0.69 3.55
C LEU A 29 -6.37 -0.07 4.68
N SER A 30 -7.68 0.10 4.50
CA SER A 30 -8.56 0.70 5.51
C SER A 30 -9.63 -0.29 5.96
N VAL A 31 -9.81 -0.41 7.26
CA VAL A 31 -10.89 -1.21 7.86
C VAL A 31 -11.99 -0.27 8.34
N HIS A 32 -13.20 -0.48 7.86
CA HIS A 32 -14.36 0.35 8.16
C HIS A 32 -15.41 -0.45 8.93
N GLU A 33 -15.97 0.16 9.97
CA GLU A 33 -17.07 -0.40 10.74
C GLU A 33 -18.10 0.70 11.01
N GLY A 34 -19.37 0.41 10.73
CA GLY A 34 -20.46 1.35 10.97
C GLY A 34 -20.29 2.69 10.23
N GLY A 35 -19.69 2.67 9.07
CA GLY A 35 -19.43 3.88 8.27
C GLY A 35 -18.22 4.70 8.73
N GLN A 36 -17.47 4.22 9.72
CA GLN A 36 -16.29 4.90 10.24
C GLN A 36 -15.02 4.08 10.00
N VAL A 37 -13.91 4.78 9.75
CA VAL A 37 -12.60 4.14 9.63
C VAL A 37 -12.12 3.73 11.01
N LYS A 38 -11.91 2.43 11.22
CA LYS A 38 -11.41 1.87 12.48
C LYS A 38 -9.89 1.77 12.51
N SER A 39 -9.29 1.36 11.40
CA SER A 39 -7.83 1.16 11.30
C SER A 39 -7.37 1.42 9.89
N GLN A 40 -6.17 1.96 9.77
CA GLN A 40 -5.49 2.16 8.50
C GLN A 40 -4.07 1.63 8.59
N TYR A 41 -3.67 0.88 7.57
CA TYR A 41 -2.33 0.32 7.46
C TYR A 41 -1.76 0.66 6.10
N PHE A 42 -0.48 0.99 6.07
CA PHE A 42 0.26 1.07 4.82
C PHE A 42 0.77 -0.32 4.47
N VAL A 43 0.49 -0.78 3.26
CA VAL A 43 0.99 -2.06 2.74
C VAL A 43 1.89 -1.78 1.53
N SER A 44 3.04 -2.45 1.47
CA SER A 44 4.00 -2.24 0.38
C SER A 44 3.63 -3.01 -0.87
N SER A 45 3.22 -4.26 -0.73
CA SER A 45 2.67 -5.10 -1.80
C SER A 45 2.20 -6.41 -1.20
N GLY A 46 1.47 -7.21 -1.96
CA GLY A 46 1.00 -8.51 -1.49
C GLY A 46 -0.24 -8.97 -2.24
N PHE A 47 -0.98 -9.87 -1.61
CA PHE A 47 -2.22 -10.43 -2.15
C PHE A 47 -3.31 -10.41 -1.11
N ALA A 48 -4.53 -10.20 -1.55
CA ALA A 48 -5.73 -10.35 -0.73
C ALA A 48 -6.53 -11.54 -1.23
N PHE A 49 -6.94 -12.40 -0.30
CA PHE A 49 -7.76 -13.58 -0.58
C PHE A 49 -9.11 -13.38 0.08
N VAL A 50 -10.14 -13.13 -0.72
CA VAL A 50 -11.52 -12.99 -0.23
C VAL A 50 -12.19 -14.35 -0.27
N HIS A 51 -12.64 -14.83 0.88
CA HIS A 51 -13.26 -16.14 1.02
C HIS A 51 -14.78 -16.03 1.03
N ALA A 52 -15.45 -17.13 0.66
CA ALA A 52 -16.91 -17.20 0.61
C ALA A 52 -17.60 -17.04 1.99
N ASN A 53 -16.86 -17.27 3.09
CA ASN A 53 -17.36 -17.17 4.45
C ASN A 53 -17.23 -15.78 5.09
N SER A 54 -17.08 -14.74 4.27
CA SER A 54 -16.90 -13.35 4.71
C SER A 54 -15.58 -13.09 5.44
N VAL A 55 -14.59 -13.96 5.27
CA VAL A 55 -13.23 -13.77 5.79
C VAL A 55 -12.33 -13.29 4.67
N THR A 56 -11.51 -12.29 4.95
CA THR A 56 -10.49 -11.79 4.02
C THR A 56 -9.12 -11.92 4.65
N ASP A 57 -8.23 -12.67 4.00
CA ASP A 57 -6.84 -12.79 4.39
C ASP A 57 -6.00 -11.84 3.54
N VAL A 58 -5.15 -11.07 4.18
CA VAL A 58 -4.20 -10.20 3.47
C VAL A 58 -2.78 -10.68 3.79
N VAL A 59 -2.07 -11.07 2.74
CA VAL A 59 -0.66 -11.46 2.82
C VAL A 59 0.15 -10.34 2.21
N ALA A 60 0.79 -9.54 3.05
CA ALA A 60 1.61 -8.42 2.62
C ALA A 60 3.06 -8.63 3.04
N ILE A 61 3.99 -8.12 2.22
CA ILE A 61 5.41 -8.13 2.57
C ILE A 61 5.62 -7.28 3.83
N GLU A 62 4.91 -6.16 3.90
CA GLU A 62 4.96 -5.26 5.03
C GLU A 62 3.59 -4.61 5.22
N ALA A 63 3.12 -4.58 6.46
CA ALA A 63 1.90 -3.87 6.84
C ALA A 63 2.19 -3.12 8.15
N VAL A 64 2.16 -1.79 8.09
CA VAL A 64 2.50 -0.94 9.24
C VAL A 64 1.36 0.04 9.49
N PRO A 65 0.92 0.22 10.76
CA PRO A 65 -0.07 1.23 11.08
C PRO A 65 0.35 2.60 10.55
N LEU A 66 -0.59 3.30 9.92
CA LEU A 66 -0.30 4.56 9.21
C LEU A 66 0.25 5.66 10.13
N ASP A 67 -0.16 5.67 11.40
CA ASP A 67 0.26 6.66 12.40
C ASP A 67 1.71 6.49 12.88
N ARG A 68 2.39 5.42 12.49
CA ARG A 68 3.79 5.17 12.85
C ARG A 68 4.81 5.83 11.92
N PHE A 69 4.36 6.45 10.84
CA PHE A 69 5.24 7.08 9.87
C PHE A 69 5.45 8.56 10.20
N ASP A 70 6.70 9.01 10.05
CA ASP A 70 7.07 10.43 10.15
C ASP A 70 6.98 11.05 8.75
N PRO A 71 6.09 12.05 8.52
CA PRO A 71 5.97 12.69 7.20
C PRO A 71 7.28 13.29 6.67
N GLU A 72 8.12 13.84 7.53
CA GLU A 72 9.41 14.42 7.12
C GLU A 72 10.37 13.35 6.61
N GLU A 73 10.43 12.20 7.27
CA GLU A 73 11.26 11.08 6.83
C GLU A 73 10.76 10.50 5.50
N VAL A 74 9.45 10.46 5.29
CA VAL A 74 8.85 9.99 4.05
C VAL A 74 9.23 10.90 2.88
N LYS A 75 9.15 12.21 3.06
CA LYS A 75 9.58 13.20 2.05
C LYS A 75 11.07 13.04 1.73
N LYS A 76 11.90 12.88 2.75
CA LYS A 76 13.33 12.69 2.58
C LYS A 76 13.63 11.41 1.82
N GLY A 77 12.95 10.30 2.16
CA GLY A 77 13.10 9.03 1.47
C GLY A 77 12.71 9.12 0.00
N LEU A 78 11.64 9.85 -0.33
CA LEU A 78 11.22 10.08 -1.71
C LEU A 78 12.28 10.86 -2.49
N THR A 79 12.84 11.92 -1.90
CA THR A 79 13.91 12.72 -2.49
C THR A 79 15.16 11.85 -2.73
N ASP A 80 15.56 11.05 -1.74
CA ASP A 80 16.72 10.17 -1.85
C ASP A 80 16.54 9.14 -2.97
N CYS A 81 15.36 8.53 -3.09
CA CYS A 81 15.07 7.56 -4.16
C CYS A 81 15.08 8.23 -5.54
N THR A 82 14.58 9.45 -5.65
CA THR A 82 14.61 10.22 -6.90
C THR A 82 16.04 10.53 -7.32
N GLN A 83 16.90 10.91 -6.39
CA GLN A 83 18.32 11.15 -6.66
C GLN A 83 19.04 9.87 -7.08
N LYS A 84 18.73 8.73 -6.44
CA LYS A 84 19.31 7.44 -6.82
C LYS A 84 18.88 7.03 -8.22
N LEU A 85 17.64 7.29 -8.63
CA LEU A 85 17.18 7.02 -9.98
C LEU A 85 17.97 7.83 -11.01
N ASN A 86 18.19 9.12 -10.75
CA ASN A 86 18.93 10.02 -11.65
C ASN A 86 20.40 9.64 -11.73
N ALA A 87 20.97 9.07 -10.67
CA ALA A 87 22.37 8.63 -10.61
C ALA A 87 22.57 7.17 -11.01
N ALA A 88 21.50 6.43 -11.30
CA ALA A 88 21.58 5.00 -11.61
C ALA A 88 22.30 4.75 -12.92
N THR A 89 23.22 3.79 -12.91
CA THR A 89 24.02 3.40 -14.09
C THR A 89 23.67 2.02 -14.61
N THR A 90 22.96 1.20 -13.81
CA THR A 90 22.53 -0.15 -14.20
C THR A 90 21.01 -0.25 -14.17
N ASP A 91 20.46 -1.24 -14.89
CA ASP A 91 19.02 -1.50 -14.91
C ASP A 91 18.52 -1.94 -13.54
N LEU A 92 19.33 -2.69 -12.79
CA LEU A 92 18.98 -3.12 -11.43
C LEU A 92 18.86 -1.93 -10.48
N GLU A 93 19.79 -0.99 -10.53
CA GLU A 93 19.76 0.23 -9.71
C GLU A 93 18.53 1.08 -10.04
N ARG A 94 18.19 1.22 -11.34
CA ARG A 94 16.98 1.94 -11.76
C ARG A 94 15.72 1.26 -11.25
N ALA A 95 15.65 -0.06 -11.36
CA ALA A 95 14.48 -0.81 -10.88
C ALA A 95 14.29 -0.65 -9.37
N GLN A 96 15.36 -0.74 -8.59
CA GLN A 96 15.32 -0.56 -7.14
C GLN A 96 14.89 0.86 -6.77
N ALA A 97 15.42 1.88 -7.42
CA ALA A 97 15.06 3.27 -7.18
C ALA A 97 13.60 3.54 -7.56
N GLN A 98 13.12 2.97 -8.66
CA GLN A 98 11.74 3.10 -9.12
C GLN A 98 10.77 2.51 -8.11
N ILE A 99 11.06 1.33 -7.57
CA ILE A 99 10.25 0.70 -6.53
C ILE A 99 10.21 1.58 -5.28
N GLY A 100 11.35 2.13 -4.86
CA GLY A 100 11.42 3.05 -3.72
C GLY A 100 10.58 4.31 -3.93
N ILE A 101 10.58 4.87 -5.13
CA ILE A 101 9.77 6.04 -5.49
C ILE A 101 8.29 5.70 -5.39
N GLU A 102 7.85 4.56 -5.91
CA GLU A 102 6.46 4.13 -5.83
C GLU A 102 5.98 3.97 -4.39
N VAL A 103 6.77 3.32 -3.55
CA VAL A 103 6.43 3.11 -2.13
C VAL A 103 6.36 4.43 -1.38
N HIS A 104 7.38 5.29 -1.51
CA HIS A 104 7.41 6.57 -0.81
C HIS A 104 6.37 7.56 -1.33
N SER A 105 6.06 7.54 -2.64
CA SER A 105 5.00 8.37 -3.22
C SER A 105 3.63 7.97 -2.70
N ALA A 106 3.34 6.67 -2.65
CA ALA A 106 2.09 6.17 -2.10
C ALA A 106 1.95 6.53 -0.61
N LEU A 107 3.03 6.40 0.15
CA LEU A 107 3.05 6.72 1.56
C LEU A 107 2.88 8.23 1.80
N ALA A 108 3.55 9.07 1.02
CA ALA A 108 3.40 10.53 1.10
C ALA A 108 1.97 10.96 0.79
N SER A 109 1.36 10.37 -0.23
CA SER A 109 -0.05 10.64 -0.58
C SER A 109 -0.98 10.22 0.57
N ALA A 110 -0.73 9.08 1.20
CA ALA A 110 -1.52 8.59 2.32
C ALA A 110 -1.42 9.50 3.55
N LEU A 111 -0.26 10.11 3.78
CA LEU A 111 -0.02 11.02 4.90
C LEU A 111 -0.41 12.48 4.58
N GLY A 112 -0.80 12.79 3.36
CA GLY A 112 -1.21 14.13 2.95
C GLY A 112 -0.06 15.12 2.78
N VAL A 113 1.10 14.64 2.44
CA VAL A 113 2.31 15.45 2.23
C VAL A 113 2.83 15.43 0.80
#